data_0be8af5a71039421144a81ebdb156bbf
#
_entry.id   0be8af5a71039421144a81ebdb156bbf
#
_cell.length_a   1.000
_cell.length_b   1.000
_cell.length_c   1.000
_cell.angle_alpha   90.00
_cell.angle_beta   90.00
_cell.angle_gamma   90.00
#
_symmetry.space_group_name_H-M   'P 1'
#
loop_
_entity.id
_entity.type
_entity.pdbx_description
1 polymer ?
#
loop_
_entity_poly.entity_id
_entity_poly.type
_entity_poly.pdbx_seq_one_letter_code
_entity_poly.pdbx_strand_id
1 'polypeptide(L)'
;MWHSFPVSAGRLALGIGGIALVVVLVLGVMQASKGSKAPPAATTLSAAEISRRLEGAPPPLAALHRQANQILPGARKGLRSRLAALRGHPAVVNIWAAWCGPCRAEMPVMQRVSVDMGKQVAFVGVDMKDNREAATTFLRKIPVTYPSYEDPSGQVYNAERLVGVPSTLFYDAEGKQTFVHQGPYFQRADLVADIRKYAHQ
;
A
#
# COMPACT_ATOMS: atom_id res chain seq x y z
N MET A 1 30.32 -26.52 -75.95
CA MET A 1 30.37 -25.20 -75.29
C MET A 1 29.55 -25.27 -74.01
N TRP A 2 30.19 -25.38 -72.86
CA TRP A 2 29.54 -25.44 -71.56
C TRP A 2 29.72 -24.05 -70.87
N HIS A 3 28.59 -23.37 -70.65
CA HIS A 3 28.64 -22.14 -69.91
C HIS A 3 28.36 -22.40 -68.44
N SER A 4 29.41 -22.23 -67.62
CA SER A 4 29.31 -22.26 -66.15
C SER A 4 28.77 -20.91 -65.68
N PHE A 5 27.63 -20.89 -64.92
CA PHE A 5 27.12 -19.71 -64.28
C PHE A 5 27.75 -19.61 -62.84
N PRO A 6 28.28 -18.48 -62.45
CA PRO A 6 28.78 -18.32 -61.09
C PRO A 6 27.63 -18.14 -60.13
N VAL A 7 27.55 -18.99 -59.09
CA VAL A 7 26.63 -18.83 -57.95
C VAL A 7 27.15 -17.65 -57.12
N SER A 8 26.33 -16.58 -57.01
CA SER A 8 26.73 -15.37 -56.31
C SER A 8 26.80 -15.61 -54.80
N ALA A 9 27.99 -15.45 -54.20
CA ALA A 9 28.26 -15.56 -52.74
C ALA A 9 27.44 -14.61 -51.87
N GLY A 10 26.76 -13.60 -52.46
CA GLY A 10 25.97 -12.61 -51.72
C GLY A 10 24.66 -13.11 -51.10
N ARG A 11 24.08 -14.23 -51.63
CA ARG A 11 22.83 -14.78 -51.11
C ARG A 11 23.01 -15.65 -49.84
N LEU A 12 24.19 -16.22 -49.64
CA LEU A 12 24.49 -17.01 -48.45
C LEU A 12 24.75 -16.12 -47.23
N ALA A 13 25.36 -14.94 -47.40
CA ALA A 13 25.64 -14.01 -46.31
C ALA A 13 24.38 -13.39 -45.70
N LEU A 14 23.34 -13.11 -46.51
CA LEU A 14 22.05 -12.59 -45.97
C LEU A 14 21.29 -13.63 -45.17
N GLY A 15 21.38 -14.90 -45.49
CA GLY A 15 20.69 -15.98 -44.74
C GLY A 15 21.28 -16.21 -43.34
N ILE A 16 22.61 -16.17 -43.22
CA ILE A 16 23.32 -16.39 -41.96
C ILE A 16 23.11 -15.22 -41.00
N GLY A 17 23.15 -13.97 -41.51
CA GLY A 17 22.87 -12.77 -40.71
C GLY A 17 21.46 -12.70 -40.15
N GLY A 18 20.46 -13.11 -40.94
CA GLY A 18 19.08 -13.18 -40.51
C GLY A 18 18.81 -14.21 -39.40
N ILE A 19 19.40 -15.39 -39.51
CA ILE A 19 19.31 -16.46 -38.51
C ILE A 19 19.99 -16.04 -37.20
N ALA A 20 21.17 -15.44 -37.26
CA ALA A 20 21.87 -14.94 -36.08
C ALA A 20 21.07 -13.85 -35.34
N LEU A 21 20.43 -12.93 -36.06
CA LEU A 21 19.61 -11.87 -35.46
C LEU A 21 18.37 -12.45 -34.75
N VAL A 22 17.70 -13.43 -35.37
CA VAL A 22 16.54 -14.11 -34.77
C VAL A 22 16.92 -14.89 -33.51
N VAL A 23 18.07 -15.58 -33.54
CA VAL A 23 18.58 -16.33 -32.36
C VAL A 23 18.91 -15.37 -31.21
N VAL A 24 19.54 -14.22 -31.47
CA VAL A 24 19.84 -13.22 -30.44
C VAL A 24 18.55 -12.61 -29.87
N LEU A 25 17.55 -12.32 -30.71
CA LEU A 25 16.24 -11.85 -30.27
C LEU A 25 15.50 -12.88 -29.41
N VAL A 26 15.50 -14.15 -29.83
CA VAL A 26 14.84 -15.22 -29.06
C VAL A 26 15.55 -15.48 -27.74
N LEU A 27 16.88 -15.49 -27.72
CA LEU A 27 17.65 -15.61 -26.48
C LEU A 27 17.48 -14.39 -25.55
N GLY A 28 17.42 -13.18 -26.11
CA GLY A 28 17.16 -11.95 -25.37
C GLY A 28 15.76 -11.95 -24.71
N VAL A 29 14.72 -12.40 -25.40
CA VAL A 29 13.37 -12.54 -24.87
C VAL A 29 13.29 -13.65 -23.81
N MET A 30 13.98 -14.78 -24.00
CA MET A 30 14.07 -15.86 -23.00
C MET A 30 14.84 -15.44 -21.74
N GLN A 31 15.83 -14.56 -21.83
CA GLN A 31 16.53 -14.02 -20.67
C GLN A 31 15.73 -12.96 -19.95
N ALA A 32 14.97 -12.11 -20.66
CA ALA A 32 14.07 -11.13 -20.06
C ALA A 32 12.93 -11.78 -19.26
N SER A 33 12.47 -12.97 -19.66
CA SER A 33 11.42 -13.71 -18.95
C SER A 33 11.89 -14.47 -17.71
N LYS A 34 13.20 -14.61 -17.46
CA LYS A 34 13.74 -15.29 -16.27
C LYS A 34 13.98 -14.39 -15.07
N GLY A 35 13.73 -13.08 -15.17
CA GLY A 35 14.09 -12.06 -14.16
C GLY A 35 12.98 -11.47 -13.31
N SER A 36 11.71 -11.74 -13.59
CA SER A 36 10.61 -11.29 -12.73
C SER A 36 10.12 -12.43 -11.84
N LYS A 37 10.84 -12.71 -10.75
CA LYS A 37 10.18 -13.28 -9.58
C LYS A 37 9.16 -12.25 -9.13
N ALA A 38 7.87 -12.53 -9.34
CA ALA A 38 6.80 -11.79 -8.68
C ALA A 38 7.15 -11.68 -7.19
N PRO A 39 7.00 -10.51 -6.55
CA PRO A 39 7.19 -10.40 -5.11
C PRO A 39 6.40 -11.52 -4.45
N PRO A 40 6.95 -12.23 -3.45
CA PRO A 40 6.21 -13.27 -2.76
C PRO A 40 4.88 -12.66 -2.32
N ALA A 41 3.78 -13.30 -2.70
CA ALA A 41 2.44 -12.88 -2.32
C ALA A 41 2.47 -12.60 -0.81
N ALA A 42 2.15 -11.36 -0.43
CA ALA A 42 2.26 -10.93 0.96
C ALA A 42 1.41 -11.90 1.79
N THR A 43 2.07 -12.79 2.53
CA THR A 43 1.41 -13.78 3.37
C THR A 43 0.56 -13.03 4.38
N THR A 44 -0.75 -13.11 4.24
CA THR A 44 -1.69 -12.49 5.18
C THR A 44 -1.51 -13.14 6.55
N LEU A 45 -1.27 -12.32 7.56
CA LEU A 45 -1.15 -12.79 8.94
C LEU A 45 -2.49 -13.35 9.41
N SER A 46 -2.49 -14.46 10.13
CA SER A 46 -3.70 -14.98 10.76
C SER A 46 -4.17 -14.07 11.90
N ALA A 47 -5.47 -14.11 12.22
CA ALA A 47 -6.02 -13.34 13.33
C ALA A 47 -5.32 -13.67 14.67
N ALA A 48 -4.97 -14.93 14.90
CA ALA A 48 -4.23 -15.36 16.09
C ALA A 48 -2.82 -14.77 16.14
N GLU A 49 -2.13 -14.72 15.01
CA GLU A 49 -0.78 -14.10 14.93
C GLU A 49 -0.86 -12.60 15.17
N ILE A 50 -1.85 -11.91 14.57
CA ILE A 50 -2.09 -10.48 14.81
C ILE A 50 -2.35 -10.23 16.30
N SER A 51 -3.24 -10.99 16.93
CA SER A 51 -3.56 -10.84 18.35
C SER A 51 -2.33 -11.00 19.23
N ARG A 52 -1.53 -12.02 19.00
CA ARG A 52 -0.27 -12.25 19.78
C ARG A 52 0.72 -11.09 19.63
N ARG A 53 0.89 -10.57 18.42
CA ARG A 53 1.84 -9.45 18.17
C ARG A 53 1.39 -8.16 18.83
N LEU A 54 0.09 -7.93 18.94
CA LEU A 54 -0.49 -6.72 19.56
C LEU A 54 -0.76 -6.88 21.07
N GLU A 55 -0.54 -8.06 21.64
CA GLU A 55 -0.68 -8.30 23.06
C GLU A 55 0.23 -7.38 23.87
N GLY A 56 -0.31 -6.82 24.98
CA GLY A 56 0.42 -5.87 25.82
C GLY A 56 0.53 -4.46 25.23
N ALA A 57 -0.23 -4.12 24.20
CA ALA A 57 -0.32 -2.74 23.73
C ALA A 57 -0.89 -1.82 24.82
N PRO A 58 -0.44 -0.55 24.91
CA PRO A 58 -1.03 0.45 25.82
C PRO A 58 -2.55 0.55 25.66
N PRO A 59 -3.32 0.85 26.73
CA PRO A 59 -4.78 0.83 26.68
C PRO A 59 -5.42 1.61 25.55
N PRO A 60 -4.96 2.83 25.15
CA PRO A 60 -5.51 3.56 24.01
C PRO A 60 -5.31 2.83 22.69
N LEU A 61 -4.15 2.22 22.46
CA LEU A 61 -3.83 1.46 21.25
C LEU A 61 -4.56 0.12 21.23
N ALA A 62 -4.64 -0.58 22.36
CA ALA A 62 -5.42 -1.79 22.49
C ALA A 62 -6.92 -1.55 22.18
N ALA A 63 -7.45 -0.36 22.51
CA ALA A 63 -8.82 0.04 22.15
C ALA A 63 -9.02 0.17 20.63
N LEU A 64 -8.01 0.66 19.89
CA LEU A 64 -8.04 0.67 18.42
C LEU A 64 -8.07 -0.75 17.86
N HIS A 65 -7.23 -1.64 18.38
CA HIS A 65 -7.15 -3.03 17.90
C HIS A 65 -8.45 -3.80 18.11
N ARG A 66 -9.17 -3.52 19.20
CA ARG A 66 -10.52 -4.10 19.42
C ARG A 66 -11.57 -3.63 18.41
N GLN A 67 -11.32 -2.50 17.73
CA GLN A 67 -12.18 -1.95 16.69
C GLN A 67 -11.66 -2.25 15.28
N ALA A 68 -10.71 -3.19 15.13
CA ALA A 68 -10.14 -3.57 13.83
C ALA A 68 -11.25 -3.81 12.79
N ASN A 69 -11.04 -3.30 11.57
CA ASN A 69 -11.95 -3.40 10.43
C ASN A 69 -13.35 -2.76 10.61
N GLN A 70 -13.61 -2.06 11.69
CA GLN A 70 -14.89 -1.37 11.85
C GLN A 70 -14.93 -0.08 11.04
N ILE A 71 -16.05 0.18 10.37
CA ILE A 71 -16.38 1.47 9.79
C ILE A 71 -17.19 2.26 10.80
N LEU A 72 -16.60 3.32 11.34
CA LEU A 72 -17.17 4.15 12.39
C LEU A 72 -17.79 5.42 11.81
N PRO A 73 -18.91 5.89 12.35
CA PRO A 73 -19.49 7.17 11.93
C PRO A 73 -18.70 8.35 12.48
N GLY A 74 -18.97 9.54 11.95
CA GLY A 74 -18.53 10.79 12.53
C GLY A 74 -17.54 11.59 11.70
N ALA A 75 -17.12 11.07 10.55
CA ALA A 75 -16.26 11.79 9.60
C ALA A 75 -15.12 12.58 10.30
N ARG A 76 -14.93 13.84 9.93
CA ARG A 76 -13.89 14.70 10.49
C ARG A 76 -14.00 14.92 12.00
N LYS A 77 -15.22 15.03 12.55
CA LYS A 77 -15.43 15.21 13.99
C LYS A 77 -15.00 13.97 14.77
N GLY A 78 -15.39 12.79 14.29
CA GLY A 78 -15.02 11.49 14.89
C GLY A 78 -13.52 11.27 14.87
N LEU A 79 -12.87 11.53 13.71
CA LEU A 79 -11.42 11.43 13.57
C LEU A 79 -10.69 12.38 14.56
N ARG A 80 -11.09 13.65 14.63
CA ARG A 80 -10.48 14.62 15.56
C ARG A 80 -10.61 14.22 17.02
N SER A 81 -11.78 13.74 17.43
CA SER A 81 -11.99 13.22 18.79
C SER A 81 -11.11 12.02 19.09
N ARG A 82 -10.95 11.12 18.10
CA ARG A 82 -10.06 9.97 18.23
C ARG A 82 -8.60 10.41 18.39
N LEU A 83 -8.11 11.28 17.53
CA LEU A 83 -6.73 11.78 17.61
C LEU A 83 -6.46 12.49 18.94
N ALA A 84 -7.42 13.25 19.46
CA ALA A 84 -7.31 13.87 20.78
C ALA A 84 -7.20 12.84 21.91
N ALA A 85 -7.91 11.73 21.82
CA ALA A 85 -7.85 10.62 22.80
C ALA A 85 -6.59 9.76 22.68
N LEU A 86 -5.84 9.91 21.59
CA LEU A 86 -4.59 9.18 21.32
C LEU A 86 -3.34 9.98 21.66
N ARG A 87 -3.47 11.21 22.20
CA ARG A 87 -2.32 12.00 22.65
C ARG A 87 -1.45 11.20 23.61
N GLY A 88 -0.13 11.36 23.48
CA GLY A 88 0.86 10.51 24.10
C GLY A 88 1.36 9.37 23.21
N HIS A 89 0.69 9.16 22.05
CA HIS A 89 1.11 8.20 21.04
C HIS A 89 1.14 8.86 19.66
N PRO A 90 2.20 8.66 18.88
CA PRO A 90 2.22 9.09 17.48
C PRO A 90 1.13 8.36 16.70
N ALA A 91 0.60 9.00 15.65
CA ALA A 91 -0.50 8.43 14.89
C ALA A 91 -0.29 8.53 13.37
N VAL A 92 -0.77 7.51 12.68
CA VAL A 92 -0.84 7.41 11.21
C VAL A 92 -2.30 7.31 10.80
N VAL A 93 -2.74 8.22 9.94
CA VAL A 93 -4.11 8.22 9.40
C VAL A 93 -4.05 7.92 7.91
N ASN A 94 -4.57 6.76 7.50
CA ASN A 94 -4.64 6.32 6.10
C ASN A 94 -5.99 6.73 5.50
N ILE A 95 -5.96 7.59 4.48
CA ILE A 95 -7.15 8.01 3.73
C ILE A 95 -7.28 7.12 2.50
N TRP A 96 -8.37 6.37 2.42
CA TRP A 96 -8.56 5.32 1.42
C TRP A 96 -10.00 5.25 0.92
N ALA A 97 -10.27 4.41 -0.08
CA ALA A 97 -11.62 4.05 -0.51
C ALA A 97 -11.62 2.66 -1.16
N ALA A 98 -12.73 1.92 -1.08
CA ALA A 98 -12.84 0.59 -1.67
C ALA A 98 -12.79 0.60 -3.21
N TRP A 99 -13.22 1.68 -3.85
CA TRP A 99 -13.15 1.87 -5.30
C TRP A 99 -11.75 2.25 -5.81
N CYS A 100 -10.83 2.65 -4.92
CA CYS A 100 -9.51 3.15 -5.26
C CYS A 100 -8.54 1.97 -5.52
N GLY A 101 -8.11 1.79 -6.75
CA GLY A 101 -7.16 0.73 -7.15
C GLY A 101 -5.82 0.80 -6.40
N PRO A 102 -5.11 1.94 -6.39
CA PRO A 102 -3.86 2.11 -5.64
C PRO A 102 -4.01 1.89 -4.14
N CYS A 103 -5.16 2.26 -3.52
CA CYS A 103 -5.44 1.99 -2.10
C CYS A 103 -5.49 0.49 -1.82
N ARG A 104 -6.08 -0.28 -2.74
CA ARG A 104 -6.14 -1.75 -2.63
C ARG A 104 -4.76 -2.39 -2.68
N ALA A 105 -3.85 -1.82 -3.48
CA ALA A 105 -2.46 -2.29 -3.58
C ALA A 105 -1.63 -1.94 -2.32
N GLU A 106 -1.90 -0.80 -1.68
CA GLU A 106 -1.24 -0.32 -0.47
C GLU A 106 -1.67 -1.10 0.79
N MET A 107 -2.93 -1.50 0.88
CA MET A 107 -3.53 -2.00 2.12
C MET A 107 -2.78 -3.19 2.77
N PRO A 108 -2.17 -4.13 2.03
CA PRO A 108 -1.31 -5.16 2.64
C PRO A 108 -0.08 -4.60 3.35
N VAL A 109 0.48 -3.48 2.87
CA VAL A 109 1.59 -2.78 3.53
C VAL A 109 1.09 -2.14 4.83
N MET A 110 -0.04 -1.44 4.78
CA MET A 110 -0.68 -0.84 5.95
C MET A 110 -1.01 -1.89 7.02
N GLN A 111 -1.58 -3.05 6.64
CA GLN A 111 -1.85 -4.16 7.56
C GLN A 111 -0.56 -4.59 8.27
N ARG A 112 0.49 -4.88 7.50
CA ARG A 112 1.72 -5.43 8.07
C ARG A 112 2.40 -4.43 8.99
N VAL A 113 2.52 -3.16 8.59
CA VAL A 113 3.17 -2.12 9.41
C VAL A 113 2.34 -1.82 10.66
N SER A 114 1.01 -1.80 10.56
CA SER A 114 0.13 -1.60 11.74
C SER A 114 0.20 -2.76 12.74
N VAL A 115 0.48 -3.99 12.31
CA VAL A 115 0.76 -5.11 13.21
C VAL A 115 2.13 -4.94 13.89
N ASP A 116 3.16 -4.61 13.11
CA ASP A 116 4.54 -4.55 13.62
C ASP A 116 4.76 -3.36 14.56
N MET A 117 4.11 -2.24 14.33
CA MET A 117 4.28 -0.99 15.09
C MET A 117 3.08 -0.63 15.98
N GLY A 118 2.00 -1.38 15.93
CA GLY A 118 0.73 -1.03 16.59
C GLY A 118 0.77 -0.97 18.12
N LYS A 119 1.86 -1.41 18.76
CA LYS A 119 2.10 -1.22 20.22
C LYS A 119 2.74 0.13 20.55
N GLN A 120 3.18 0.88 19.55
CA GLN A 120 3.88 2.16 19.70
C GLN A 120 3.18 3.29 18.95
N VAL A 121 2.56 2.98 17.81
CA VAL A 121 1.94 3.92 16.87
C VAL A 121 0.47 3.59 16.72
N ALA A 122 -0.38 4.60 16.85
CA ALA A 122 -1.80 4.51 16.54
C ALA A 122 -2.02 4.49 15.02
N PHE A 123 -2.82 3.54 14.54
CA PHE A 123 -3.28 3.55 13.14
C PHE A 123 -4.79 3.79 13.10
N VAL A 124 -5.24 4.65 12.18
CA VAL A 124 -6.65 4.97 11.96
C VAL A 124 -6.88 5.10 10.45
N GLY A 125 -8.00 4.62 9.96
CA GLY A 125 -8.41 4.82 8.57
C GLY A 125 -9.44 5.94 8.42
N VAL A 126 -9.55 6.48 7.20
CA VAL A 126 -10.68 7.28 6.74
C VAL A 126 -11.13 6.73 5.40
N ASP A 127 -12.36 6.28 5.34
CA ASP A 127 -13.03 5.79 4.14
C ASP A 127 -13.72 6.95 3.42
N MET A 128 -13.08 7.44 2.36
CA MET A 128 -13.40 8.70 1.72
C MET A 128 -14.33 8.52 0.51
N LYS A 129 -15.48 9.23 0.53
CA LYS A 129 -16.46 9.24 -0.57
C LYS A 129 -16.83 7.84 -1.06
N ASP A 130 -17.08 6.96 -0.13
CA ASP A 130 -17.46 5.56 -0.37
C ASP A 130 -18.79 5.24 0.30
N ASN A 131 -19.34 4.05 0.06
CA ASN A 131 -20.46 3.55 0.83
C ASN A 131 -19.97 2.49 1.84
N ARG A 132 -20.63 2.47 3.00
CA ARG A 132 -20.29 1.59 4.12
C ARG A 132 -20.26 0.09 3.74
N GLU A 133 -21.13 -0.35 2.84
CA GLU A 133 -21.20 -1.76 2.44
C GLU A 133 -19.99 -2.15 1.59
N ALA A 134 -19.60 -1.31 0.61
CA ALA A 134 -18.41 -1.52 -0.20
C ALA A 134 -17.14 -1.51 0.65
N ALA A 135 -17.02 -0.52 1.55
CA ALA A 135 -15.90 -0.40 2.49
C ALA A 135 -15.79 -1.63 3.40
N THR A 136 -16.91 -2.07 4.00
CA THR A 136 -16.94 -3.27 4.86
C THR A 136 -16.58 -4.53 4.08
N THR A 137 -17.09 -4.67 2.86
CA THR A 137 -16.80 -5.81 1.98
C THR A 137 -15.32 -5.83 1.58
N PHE A 138 -14.73 -4.67 1.35
CA PHE A 138 -13.32 -4.55 1.07
C PHE A 138 -12.45 -4.97 2.27
N LEU A 139 -12.74 -4.46 3.48
CA LEU A 139 -11.99 -4.79 4.69
C LEU A 139 -12.13 -6.26 5.12
N ARG A 140 -13.22 -6.95 4.74
CA ARG A 140 -13.30 -8.42 4.92
C ARG A 140 -12.29 -9.18 4.05
N LYS A 141 -11.93 -8.65 2.89
CA LYS A 141 -10.97 -9.28 1.96
C LYS A 141 -9.52 -8.91 2.29
N ILE A 142 -9.30 -7.69 2.72
CA ILE A 142 -7.98 -7.14 3.07
C ILE A 142 -8.10 -6.49 4.46
N PRO A 143 -8.07 -7.29 5.54
CA PRO A 143 -8.28 -6.79 6.89
C PRO A 143 -7.11 -5.94 7.37
N VAL A 144 -7.40 -4.92 8.18
CA VAL A 144 -6.43 -4.08 8.89
C VAL A 144 -6.63 -4.17 10.40
N THR A 145 -5.69 -3.70 11.20
CA THR A 145 -5.71 -3.82 12.68
C THR A 145 -6.37 -2.63 13.36
N TYR A 146 -6.99 -1.74 12.61
CA TYR A 146 -7.52 -0.47 13.09
C TYR A 146 -8.90 -0.16 12.49
N PRO A 147 -9.70 0.73 13.12
CA PRO A 147 -10.97 1.21 12.56
C PRO A 147 -10.75 2.27 11.50
N SER A 148 -11.75 2.45 10.65
CA SER A 148 -11.83 3.58 9.71
C SER A 148 -13.05 4.43 10.00
N TYR A 149 -12.94 5.75 9.93
CA TYR A 149 -14.07 6.68 9.96
C TYR A 149 -14.61 6.86 8.55
N GLU A 150 -15.94 6.70 8.38
CA GLU A 150 -16.58 7.04 7.11
C GLU A 150 -16.55 8.55 6.88
N ASP A 151 -16.23 8.97 5.67
CA ASP A 151 -16.21 10.35 5.22
C ASP A 151 -16.94 10.51 3.87
N PRO A 152 -18.26 10.24 3.81
CA PRO A 152 -19.02 10.17 2.55
C PRO A 152 -19.04 11.51 1.80
N SER A 153 -18.91 12.63 2.50
CA SER A 153 -18.87 13.98 1.90
C SER A 153 -17.46 14.52 1.67
N GLY A 154 -16.41 13.79 2.07
CA GLY A 154 -15.02 14.21 1.91
C GLY A 154 -14.61 15.37 2.82
N GLN A 155 -15.17 15.46 4.02
CA GLN A 155 -14.85 16.52 4.98
C GLN A 155 -13.38 16.50 5.41
N VAL A 156 -12.83 15.32 5.67
CA VAL A 156 -11.41 15.13 6.00
C VAL A 156 -10.57 15.47 4.78
N TYR A 157 -10.89 14.88 3.65
CA TYR A 157 -10.18 15.10 2.38
C TYR A 157 -10.04 16.59 2.03
N ASN A 158 -11.15 17.33 2.10
CA ASN A 158 -11.17 18.77 1.80
C ASN A 158 -10.42 19.61 2.84
N ALA A 159 -10.58 19.28 4.13
CA ALA A 159 -9.93 20.03 5.22
C ALA A 159 -8.40 19.87 5.20
N GLU A 160 -7.91 18.69 4.84
CA GLU A 160 -6.47 18.40 4.73
C GLU A 160 -5.90 18.77 3.35
N ARG A 161 -6.71 19.32 2.45
CA ARG A 161 -6.33 19.76 1.08
C ARG A 161 -5.63 18.65 0.30
N LEU A 162 -6.14 17.43 0.40
CA LEU A 162 -5.57 16.28 -0.29
C LEU A 162 -5.84 16.38 -1.80
N VAL A 163 -4.94 15.86 -2.61
CA VAL A 163 -5.06 15.87 -4.08
C VAL A 163 -5.56 14.54 -4.63
N GLY A 164 -5.57 13.48 -3.81
CA GLY A 164 -5.99 12.14 -4.22
C GLY A 164 -6.02 11.14 -3.06
N VAL A 165 -6.43 9.92 -3.38
CA VAL A 165 -6.32 8.77 -2.50
C VAL A 165 -5.49 7.68 -3.20
N PRO A 166 -4.65 6.93 -2.44
CA PRO A 166 -4.46 7.03 -1.01
C PRO A 166 -3.64 8.26 -0.62
N SER A 167 -3.84 8.72 0.61
CA SER A 167 -2.98 9.69 1.28
C SER A 167 -2.78 9.26 2.73
N THR A 168 -1.61 9.54 3.28
CA THR A 168 -1.29 9.19 4.67
C THR A 168 -0.88 10.42 5.44
N LEU A 169 -1.57 10.68 6.56
CA LEU A 169 -1.26 11.80 7.46
C LEU A 169 -0.49 11.27 8.66
N PHE A 170 0.53 11.99 9.07
CA PHE A 170 1.38 11.66 10.23
C PHE A 170 1.19 12.70 11.33
N TYR A 171 1.06 12.20 12.55
CA TYR A 171 0.89 13.01 13.76
C TYR A 171 1.93 12.59 14.78
N ASP A 172 2.54 13.57 15.46
CA ASP A 172 3.40 13.33 16.63
C ASP A 172 2.59 12.91 17.87
N ALA A 173 3.28 12.64 18.97
CA ALA A 173 2.65 12.24 20.21
C ALA A 173 1.80 13.36 20.84
N GLU A 174 2.06 14.61 20.54
CA GLU A 174 1.31 15.79 20.98
C GLU A 174 0.01 15.95 20.16
N GLY A 175 -0.15 15.18 19.08
CA GLY A 175 -1.30 15.22 18.18
C GLY A 175 -1.22 16.33 17.13
N LYS A 176 -0.02 16.87 16.89
CA LYS A 176 0.24 17.83 15.81
C LYS A 176 0.50 17.06 14.51
N GLN A 177 -0.14 17.48 13.42
CA GLN A 177 0.15 16.94 12.09
C GLN A 177 1.52 17.45 11.63
N THR A 178 2.40 16.50 11.30
CA THR A 178 3.80 16.76 10.95
C THR A 178 4.09 16.57 9.48
N PHE A 179 3.35 15.66 8.81
CA PHE A 179 3.57 15.37 7.40
C PHE A 179 2.31 14.81 6.72
N VAL A 180 2.24 14.98 5.41
CA VAL A 180 1.25 14.36 4.51
C VAL A 180 1.99 13.69 3.37
N HIS A 181 1.88 12.38 3.28
CA HIS A 181 2.30 11.62 2.10
C HIS A 181 1.13 11.48 1.14
N GLN A 182 1.33 11.83 -0.13
CA GLN A 182 0.32 11.70 -1.19
C GLN A 182 0.72 10.56 -2.14
N GLY A 183 -0.15 9.59 -2.30
CA GLY A 183 0.09 8.40 -3.09
C GLY A 183 0.28 7.13 -2.25
N PRO A 184 0.38 5.96 -2.90
CA PRO A 184 0.45 4.67 -2.22
C PRO A 184 1.85 4.34 -1.71
N TYR A 185 1.92 3.66 -0.57
CA TYR A 185 3.10 2.94 -0.13
C TYR A 185 3.11 1.53 -0.71
N PHE A 186 4.06 1.24 -1.60
CA PHE A 186 4.24 -0.10 -2.16
C PHE A 186 5.28 -0.93 -1.38
N GLN A 187 6.13 -0.27 -0.59
CA GLN A 187 7.16 -0.91 0.20
C GLN A 187 6.97 -0.61 1.68
N ARG A 188 7.05 -1.68 2.50
CA ARG A 188 7.00 -1.54 3.96
C ARG A 188 8.09 -0.62 4.50
N ALA A 189 9.28 -0.67 3.92
CA ALA A 189 10.42 0.12 4.36
C ALA A 189 10.14 1.62 4.28
N ASP A 190 9.46 2.07 3.23
CA ASP A 190 9.17 3.49 2.99
C ASP A 190 8.19 4.03 4.04
N LEU A 191 7.09 3.29 4.30
CA LEU A 191 6.13 3.67 5.35
C LEU A 191 6.79 3.70 6.73
N VAL A 192 7.62 2.69 7.05
CA VAL A 192 8.34 2.65 8.34
C VAL A 192 9.34 3.80 8.47
N ALA A 193 10.02 4.17 7.39
CA ALA A 193 10.94 5.31 7.37
C ALA A 193 10.20 6.63 7.64
N ASP A 194 9.06 6.84 6.99
CA ASP A 194 8.24 8.04 7.19
C ASP A 194 7.62 8.09 8.60
N ILE A 195 7.17 6.96 9.15
CA ILE A 195 6.70 6.91 10.54
C ILE A 195 7.81 7.34 11.50
N ARG A 196 9.01 6.78 11.36
CA ARG A 196 10.16 7.13 12.23
C ARG A 196 10.57 8.59 12.11
N LYS A 197 10.48 9.14 10.89
CA LYS A 197 10.89 10.52 10.61
C LYS A 197 9.86 11.54 11.07
N TYR A 198 8.58 11.26 10.89
CA TYR A 198 7.53 12.26 11.02
C TYR A 198 6.57 12.03 12.18
N ALA A 199 6.37 10.79 12.63
CA ALA A 199 5.47 10.52 13.74
C ALA A 199 6.19 10.48 15.11
N HIS A 200 7.51 10.47 15.14
CA HIS A 200 8.33 10.46 16.36
C HIS A 200 9.15 11.74 16.58
N GLN A 201 8.67 12.88 16.07
CA GLN A 201 9.31 14.18 16.29
C GLN A 201 8.86 14.78 17.63
#